data_8ffd36325327494489681f344c61af90
#
_entry.id   8ffd36325327494489681f344c61af90
#
_cell.length_a   1.000
_cell.length_b   1.000
_cell.length_c   1.000
_cell.angle_alpha   90.00
_cell.angle_beta   90.00
_cell.angle_gamma   90.00
#
_symmetry.space_group_name_H-M   'P 1'
#
loop_
_entity.id
_entity.type
_entity.pdbx_description
1 polymer ?
#
loop_
_entity_poly.entity_id
_entity_poly.type
_entity_poly.pdbx_seq_one_letter_code
_entity_poly.pdbx_strand_id
1 'polypeptide(L)'
;MNVKLAYLGRSTLSSTAGGQLLNLAPNLAREPVSFDAPMRQPVRFREAISALHDVVISDLRFKPRDKTAYQEWKKSEQHRIAALRLGAYQEAKQEILGRRAEPVSPDLERQFNRCKKLYWRARSLYSFYLLGHDPELWRMLVPCDPVITVADDVVFFECFSADESSYGCLSVHREAAFGNSDNTRFGTTNVDYSWDLFNHFQALRSYRETRLRLDPAGFTVATQGNADYREEKIDLPAGWLRGFMQTQAAMSLPARRVILTREAVYSLLAFLKRHKPHKSPRALRFELVAGRAPALVLEPWEQPIPVYGEPLRGSSEPIRIWGRQRLLALARVLPLATRFEVHLLGTGMPSFWVADMGEMQLTLGLSGWTTNDWTRGSALDLLAPPAQPSAEFIGRVARIMQNKRAAPFADIDLNCGGQPAQTAAALNHLAHKGQLIHDLPNVVYRWRQIMPMALGEAELGPENEELTASKEILLRKKARIDGRTEAPNGGAIFTGVAEGKPVELLIDTDGRIKRGKCPCPQHYKFGLHTGPCRHLLALRGLALREKQSAAESSLAGWYQQLKNFTAN
;
A
#
# COMPACT_ATOMS: atom_id res chain seq x y z
N MET A 1 -15.17 14.10 7.62
CA MET A 1 -15.19 14.87 6.36
C MET A 1 -15.24 13.87 5.21
N ASN A 2 -16.24 13.96 4.37
CA ASN A 2 -16.29 13.11 3.19
C ASN A 2 -15.56 13.86 2.09
N VAL A 3 -14.52 13.25 1.53
CA VAL A 3 -13.81 13.81 0.38
C VAL A 3 -14.66 13.56 -0.85
N LYS A 4 -15.34 14.58 -1.34
CA LYS A 4 -16.13 14.45 -2.56
C LYS A 4 -15.24 14.12 -3.75
N LEU A 5 -15.58 13.05 -4.44
CA LEU A 5 -14.98 12.66 -5.70
C LEU A 5 -15.94 13.06 -6.83
N ALA A 6 -15.50 13.98 -7.67
CA ALA A 6 -16.27 14.44 -8.83
C ALA A 6 -15.41 14.30 -10.09
N TYR A 7 -15.85 13.49 -11.03
CA TYR A 7 -15.14 13.26 -12.29
C TYR A 7 -15.97 13.73 -13.47
N LEU A 8 -15.32 14.31 -14.48
CA LEU A 8 -15.96 14.69 -15.75
C LEU A 8 -15.86 13.50 -16.73
N GLY A 9 -16.50 12.37 -16.43
CA GLY A 9 -16.48 11.17 -17.23
C GLY A 9 -15.58 10.07 -16.67
N ARG A 10 -15.22 9.08 -17.49
CA ARG A 10 -14.47 7.88 -17.09
C ARG A 10 -13.07 7.86 -17.66
N SER A 11 -12.13 7.30 -16.89
CA SER A 11 -10.81 6.98 -17.43
C SER A 11 -10.93 5.92 -18.52
N THR A 12 -10.24 6.12 -19.63
CA THR A 12 -10.37 5.28 -20.83
C THR A 12 -9.03 4.98 -21.47
N LEU A 13 -8.95 3.85 -22.16
CA LEU A 13 -7.90 3.56 -23.13
C LEU A 13 -8.53 3.50 -24.51
N SER A 14 -8.18 4.42 -25.39
CA SER A 14 -8.60 4.43 -26.78
C SER A 14 -7.45 4.00 -27.69
N SER A 15 -7.78 3.25 -28.75
CA SER A 15 -6.82 2.84 -29.79
C SER A 15 -7.20 3.52 -31.10
N THR A 16 -6.22 4.17 -31.71
CA THR A 16 -6.33 4.82 -33.00
C THR A 16 -5.32 4.21 -33.97
N ALA A 17 -5.39 4.57 -35.24
CA ALA A 17 -4.41 4.15 -36.24
C ALA A 17 -2.98 4.63 -35.90
N GLY A 18 -2.83 5.72 -35.16
CA GLY A 18 -1.55 6.30 -34.76
C GLY A 18 -1.03 5.84 -33.40
N GLY A 19 -1.78 5.01 -32.64
CA GLY A 19 -1.32 4.56 -31.33
C GLY A 19 -2.42 4.38 -30.29
N GLN A 20 -2.03 4.30 -29.03
CA GLN A 20 -2.93 4.16 -27.89
C GLN A 20 -2.85 5.39 -26.99
N LEU A 21 -4.00 5.89 -26.56
CA LEU A 21 -4.14 7.00 -25.62
C LEU A 21 -4.79 6.50 -24.34
N LEU A 22 -4.02 6.47 -23.26
CA LEU A 22 -4.52 6.25 -21.91
C LEU A 22 -4.90 7.61 -21.33
N ASN A 23 -6.20 7.85 -21.20
CA ASN A 23 -6.76 9.08 -20.67
C ASN A 23 -7.31 8.82 -19.27
N LEU A 24 -6.75 9.48 -18.25
CA LEU A 24 -7.15 9.36 -16.87
C LEU A 24 -7.98 10.58 -16.47
N ALA A 25 -9.17 10.34 -15.93
CA ALA A 25 -10.08 11.37 -15.47
C ALA A 25 -9.72 11.80 -14.03
N PRO A 26 -9.19 13.02 -13.82
CA PRO A 26 -8.84 13.52 -12.49
C PRO A 26 -10.07 14.00 -11.72
N ASN A 27 -9.96 14.02 -10.40
CA ASN A 27 -10.99 14.55 -9.52
C ASN A 27 -11.08 16.09 -9.63
N LEU A 28 -12.21 16.59 -10.10
CA LEU A 28 -12.47 18.03 -10.28
C LEU A 28 -12.66 18.80 -8.97
N ALA A 29 -12.89 18.12 -7.85
CA ALA A 29 -13.00 18.77 -6.54
C ALA A 29 -11.63 19.14 -5.94
N ARG A 30 -10.52 18.84 -6.64
CA ARG A 30 -9.14 19.16 -6.27
C ARG A 30 -8.53 20.21 -7.18
N GLU A 31 -7.38 20.73 -6.78
CA GLU A 31 -6.58 21.57 -7.66
C GLU A 31 -6.27 20.85 -8.98
N PRO A 32 -6.31 21.56 -10.10
CA PRO A 32 -6.08 20.95 -11.39
C PRO A 32 -4.64 20.42 -11.51
N VAL A 33 -4.53 19.11 -11.74
CA VAL A 33 -3.28 18.43 -12.03
C VAL A 33 -3.31 17.96 -13.46
N SER A 34 -2.27 18.23 -14.23
CA SER A 34 -2.19 17.78 -15.62
C SER A 34 -0.82 17.17 -15.97
N PHE A 35 -0.86 16.15 -16.82
CA PHE A 35 0.32 15.50 -17.36
C PHE A 35 -0.05 14.83 -18.68
N ASP A 36 0.71 15.10 -19.73
CA ASP A 36 0.49 14.50 -21.05
C ASP A 36 1.84 14.17 -21.68
N ALA A 37 2.14 12.87 -21.83
CA ALA A 37 3.42 12.42 -22.38
C ALA A 37 3.33 11.04 -23.04
N PRO A 38 4.14 10.78 -24.10
CA PRO A 38 4.29 9.45 -24.65
C PRO A 38 5.05 8.54 -23.67
N MET A 39 4.58 7.31 -23.54
CA MET A 39 5.14 6.29 -22.65
C MET A 39 6.17 5.44 -23.39
N ARG A 40 7.39 5.32 -22.85
CA ARG A 40 8.48 4.57 -23.48
C ARG A 40 8.37 3.06 -23.26
N GLN A 41 7.83 2.63 -22.11
CA GLN A 41 7.76 1.22 -21.70
C GLN A 41 6.34 0.80 -21.29
N PRO A 42 5.37 0.77 -22.24
CA PRO A 42 3.96 0.54 -21.92
C PRO A 42 3.70 -0.85 -21.32
N VAL A 43 4.47 -1.88 -21.69
CA VAL A 43 4.31 -3.23 -21.15
C VAL A 43 4.78 -3.33 -19.71
N ARG A 44 5.90 -2.68 -19.35
CA ARG A 44 6.36 -2.61 -17.96
C ARG A 44 5.36 -1.86 -17.10
N PHE A 45 4.86 -0.73 -17.58
CA PHE A 45 3.80 0.02 -16.90
C PHE A 45 2.54 -0.84 -16.70
N ARG A 46 2.12 -1.56 -17.72
CA ARG A 46 0.99 -2.50 -17.63
C ARG A 46 1.17 -3.51 -16.49
N GLU A 47 2.32 -4.16 -16.42
CA GLU A 47 2.56 -5.16 -15.38
C GLU A 47 2.65 -4.51 -13.98
N ALA A 48 3.30 -3.35 -13.87
CA ALA A 48 3.43 -2.64 -12.61
C ALA A 48 2.09 -2.11 -12.09
N ILE A 49 1.27 -1.48 -12.94
CA ILE A 49 -0.08 -1.00 -12.54
C ILE A 49 -1.03 -2.17 -12.26
N SER A 50 -0.82 -3.31 -12.92
CA SER A 50 -1.59 -4.52 -12.63
C SER A 50 -1.19 -5.16 -11.30
N ALA A 51 0.08 -5.09 -10.90
CA ALA A 51 0.51 -5.50 -9.57
C ALA A 51 -0.07 -4.57 -8.49
N LEU A 52 -0.16 -3.28 -8.77
CA LEU A 52 -0.83 -2.32 -7.90
C LEU A 52 -2.32 -2.68 -7.74
N HIS A 53 -3.00 -3.05 -8.82
CA HIS A 53 -4.38 -3.55 -8.77
C HIS A 53 -4.51 -4.82 -7.92
N ASP A 54 -3.55 -5.78 -8.03
CA ASP A 54 -3.53 -6.98 -7.19
C ASP A 54 -3.41 -6.64 -5.69
N VAL A 55 -2.74 -5.53 -5.34
CA VAL A 55 -2.75 -4.99 -3.97
C VAL A 55 -4.14 -4.49 -3.60
N VAL A 56 -4.78 -3.67 -4.44
CA VAL A 56 -6.11 -3.07 -4.17
C VAL A 56 -7.16 -4.13 -3.86
N ILE A 57 -7.23 -5.18 -4.65
CA ILE A 57 -8.25 -6.24 -4.49
C ILE A 57 -7.92 -7.25 -3.40
N SER A 58 -6.74 -7.18 -2.77
CA SER A 58 -6.35 -8.14 -1.74
C SER A 58 -7.15 -7.92 -0.45
N ASP A 59 -7.81 -8.98 0.01
CA ASP A 59 -8.47 -9.02 1.31
C ASP A 59 -8.15 -10.37 1.97
N LEU A 60 -7.32 -10.32 3.01
CA LEU A 60 -6.93 -11.51 3.78
C LEU A 60 -7.71 -11.66 5.10
N ARG A 61 -8.70 -10.81 5.34
CA ARG A 61 -9.60 -10.97 6.49
C ARG A 61 -10.40 -12.27 6.33
N PHE A 62 -10.37 -13.09 7.35
CA PHE A 62 -11.20 -14.30 7.37
C PHE A 62 -12.66 -13.90 7.57
N LYS A 63 -13.47 -14.04 6.53
CA LYS A 63 -14.93 -13.97 6.61
C LYS A 63 -15.49 -15.37 6.33
N PRO A 64 -16.23 -16.01 7.27
CA PRO A 64 -16.93 -17.24 6.97
C PRO A 64 -18.05 -16.90 5.97
N ARG A 65 -17.89 -17.27 4.72
CA ARG A 65 -18.89 -17.09 3.66
C ARG A 65 -19.22 -18.42 3.02
N ASP A 66 -20.47 -18.57 2.63
CA ASP A 66 -20.84 -19.56 1.65
C ASP A 66 -20.16 -19.21 0.32
N LYS A 67 -19.26 -20.08 -0.10
CA LYS A 67 -18.38 -19.88 -1.26
C LYS A 67 -18.93 -20.49 -2.55
N THR A 68 -20.12 -21.08 -2.53
CA THR A 68 -20.66 -21.86 -3.67
C THR A 68 -20.87 -20.93 -4.86
N ALA A 69 -21.59 -19.84 -4.68
CA ALA A 69 -21.83 -18.86 -5.74
C ALA A 69 -20.51 -18.19 -6.23
N TYR A 70 -19.56 -17.95 -5.30
CA TYR A 70 -18.24 -17.42 -5.65
C TYR A 70 -17.38 -18.42 -6.43
N GLN A 71 -17.44 -19.71 -6.10
CA GLN A 71 -16.71 -20.75 -6.83
C GLN A 71 -17.26 -20.97 -8.23
N GLU A 72 -18.57 -20.90 -8.39
CA GLU A 72 -19.23 -20.95 -9.71
C GLU A 72 -18.88 -19.73 -10.56
N TRP A 73 -18.96 -18.55 -9.97
CA TRP A 73 -18.51 -17.32 -10.63
C TRP A 73 -17.02 -17.37 -10.99
N LYS A 74 -16.14 -17.83 -10.08
CA LYS A 74 -14.71 -17.97 -10.36
C LYS A 74 -14.41 -18.94 -11.50
N LYS A 75 -15.17 -20.03 -11.60
CA LYS A 75 -15.05 -20.97 -12.72
C LYS A 75 -15.49 -20.29 -14.03
N SER A 76 -16.62 -19.61 -14.03
CA SER A 76 -17.09 -18.88 -15.22
C SER A 76 -16.12 -17.75 -15.62
N GLU A 77 -15.53 -17.05 -14.63
CA GLU A 77 -14.53 -16.01 -14.84
C GLU A 77 -13.20 -16.56 -15.39
N GLN A 78 -12.76 -17.73 -14.94
CA GLN A 78 -11.57 -18.40 -15.51
C GLN A 78 -11.76 -18.76 -16.97
N HIS A 79 -12.94 -19.28 -17.35
CA HIS A 79 -13.28 -19.56 -18.74
C HIS A 79 -13.33 -18.28 -19.58
N ARG A 80 -13.87 -17.20 -19.00
CA ARG A 80 -13.93 -15.89 -19.65
C ARG A 80 -12.54 -15.28 -19.86
N ILE A 81 -11.68 -15.32 -18.85
CA ILE A 81 -10.29 -14.84 -18.96
C ILE A 81 -9.52 -15.67 -19.98
N ALA A 82 -9.75 -16.98 -20.05
CA ALA A 82 -9.14 -17.83 -21.08
C ALA A 82 -9.61 -17.45 -22.48
N ALA A 83 -10.89 -17.18 -22.65
CA ALA A 83 -11.44 -16.72 -23.93
C ALA A 83 -10.92 -15.33 -24.34
N LEU A 84 -10.78 -14.40 -23.37
CA LEU A 84 -10.18 -13.08 -23.58
C LEU A 84 -8.69 -13.17 -23.97
N ARG A 85 -7.94 -14.08 -23.32
CA ARG A 85 -6.53 -14.33 -23.67
C ARG A 85 -6.40 -14.91 -25.07
N LEU A 86 -7.30 -15.82 -25.43
CA LEU A 86 -7.33 -16.39 -26.78
C LEU A 86 -7.68 -15.32 -27.83
N GLY A 87 -8.66 -14.45 -27.54
CA GLY A 87 -9.02 -13.31 -28.38
C GLY A 87 -7.86 -12.32 -28.54
N ALA A 88 -7.21 -11.95 -27.43
CA ALA A 88 -6.04 -11.06 -27.45
C ALA A 88 -4.84 -11.68 -28.19
N TYR A 89 -4.65 -13.00 -28.08
CA TYR A 89 -3.62 -13.73 -28.84
C TYR A 89 -3.93 -13.72 -30.33
N GLN A 90 -5.19 -13.94 -30.71
CA GLN A 90 -5.62 -13.90 -32.09
C GLN A 90 -5.53 -12.49 -32.69
N GLU A 91 -5.91 -11.44 -31.91
CA GLU A 91 -5.72 -10.04 -32.30
C GLU A 91 -4.23 -9.71 -32.51
N ALA A 92 -3.38 -10.07 -31.56
CA ALA A 92 -1.93 -9.84 -31.68
C ALA A 92 -1.34 -10.61 -32.85
N LYS A 93 -1.79 -11.84 -33.11
CA LYS A 93 -1.38 -12.63 -34.26
C LYS A 93 -1.84 -12.00 -35.58
N GLN A 94 -3.06 -11.51 -35.64
CA GLN A 94 -3.58 -10.82 -36.82
C GLN A 94 -2.89 -9.47 -37.03
N GLU A 95 -2.55 -8.75 -35.99
CA GLU A 95 -1.83 -7.48 -36.06
C GLU A 95 -0.39 -7.67 -36.54
N ILE A 96 0.27 -8.75 -36.13
CA ILE A 96 1.60 -9.14 -36.62
C ILE A 96 1.52 -9.60 -38.10
N LEU A 97 0.48 -10.35 -38.45
CA LEU A 97 0.24 -10.78 -39.83
C LEU A 97 -0.25 -9.63 -40.70
N GLY A 98 -1.05 -8.70 -40.17
CA GLY A 98 -1.62 -7.55 -40.88
C GLY A 98 -0.59 -6.47 -41.26
N ARG A 99 0.62 -6.51 -40.70
CA ARG A 99 1.76 -5.75 -41.28
C ARG A 99 2.18 -6.23 -42.66
N ARG A 100 1.61 -7.35 -43.13
CA ARG A 100 1.87 -7.99 -44.43
C ARG A 100 0.63 -8.45 -45.21
N ALA A 101 -0.62 -8.22 -44.72
CA ALA A 101 -1.80 -8.85 -45.31
C ALA A 101 -3.02 -7.92 -45.34
N GLU A 102 -3.98 -8.31 -46.17
CA GLU A 102 -5.25 -7.68 -46.51
C GLU A 102 -6.11 -7.24 -45.32
N PRO A 103 -6.94 -6.21 -45.48
CA PRO A 103 -7.80 -5.70 -44.44
C PRO A 103 -8.77 -6.76 -43.89
N VAL A 104 -8.98 -6.74 -42.56
CA VAL A 104 -9.91 -7.64 -41.85
C VAL A 104 -11.30 -7.54 -42.52
N SER A 105 -11.94 -8.69 -42.81
CA SER A 105 -13.25 -8.67 -43.43
C SER A 105 -14.27 -7.90 -42.57
N PRO A 106 -15.10 -7.06 -43.17
CA PRO A 106 -16.12 -6.28 -42.46
C PRO A 106 -17.10 -7.12 -41.62
N ASP A 107 -17.24 -8.39 -41.95
CA ASP A 107 -18.07 -9.35 -41.23
C ASP A 107 -17.45 -9.78 -39.91
N LEU A 108 -16.15 -10.02 -39.88
CA LEU A 108 -15.43 -10.38 -38.66
C LEU A 108 -15.40 -9.21 -37.66
N GLU A 109 -15.25 -8.00 -38.18
CA GLU A 109 -15.31 -6.78 -37.34
C GLU A 109 -16.71 -6.57 -36.75
N ARG A 110 -17.77 -6.82 -37.54
CA ARG A 110 -19.16 -6.78 -37.07
C ARG A 110 -19.43 -7.82 -35.97
N GLN A 111 -18.96 -9.05 -36.16
CA GLN A 111 -19.11 -10.13 -35.17
C GLN A 111 -18.35 -9.80 -33.89
N PHE A 112 -17.13 -9.32 -34.00
CA PHE A 112 -16.33 -8.89 -32.84
C PHE A 112 -17.02 -7.77 -32.03
N ASN A 113 -17.50 -6.73 -32.72
CA ASN A 113 -18.19 -5.62 -32.09
C ASN A 113 -19.53 -6.06 -31.45
N ARG A 114 -20.24 -7.02 -32.03
CA ARG A 114 -21.44 -7.62 -31.44
C ARG A 114 -21.12 -8.39 -30.15
N CYS A 115 -20.11 -9.26 -30.18
CA CYS A 115 -19.66 -10.02 -29.02
C CYS A 115 -19.16 -9.09 -27.90
N LYS A 116 -18.42 -8.05 -28.26
CA LYS A 116 -17.95 -7.02 -27.34
C LYS A 116 -19.12 -6.30 -26.64
N LYS A 117 -20.16 -5.89 -27.39
CA LYS A 117 -21.36 -5.25 -26.82
C LYS A 117 -22.13 -6.19 -25.88
N LEU A 118 -22.31 -7.44 -26.25
CA LEU A 118 -23.00 -8.44 -25.41
C LEU A 118 -22.23 -8.69 -24.11
N TYR A 119 -20.93 -8.82 -24.19
CA TYR A 119 -20.05 -8.99 -23.04
C TYR A 119 -20.19 -7.84 -22.04
N TRP A 120 -20.06 -6.60 -22.50
CA TRP A 120 -20.16 -5.43 -21.64
C TRP A 120 -21.55 -5.28 -21.03
N ARG A 121 -22.61 -5.57 -21.77
CA ARG A 121 -23.99 -5.57 -21.26
C ARG A 121 -24.20 -6.59 -20.16
N ALA A 122 -23.72 -7.82 -20.34
CA ALA A 122 -23.83 -8.88 -19.33
C ALA A 122 -23.07 -8.52 -18.06
N ARG A 123 -21.91 -7.92 -18.20
CA ARG A 123 -21.10 -7.47 -17.07
C ARG A 123 -21.75 -6.35 -16.28
N SER A 124 -22.29 -5.34 -16.96
CA SER A 124 -23.00 -4.24 -16.29
C SER A 124 -24.22 -4.75 -15.52
N LEU A 125 -25.01 -5.64 -16.12
CA LEU A 125 -26.15 -6.26 -15.44
C LEU A 125 -25.72 -7.04 -14.19
N TYR A 126 -24.61 -7.76 -14.25
CA TYR A 126 -24.08 -8.49 -13.11
C TYR A 126 -23.57 -7.54 -12.00
N SER A 127 -22.93 -6.44 -12.34
CA SER A 127 -22.52 -5.40 -11.38
C SER A 127 -23.72 -4.80 -10.67
N PHE A 128 -24.79 -4.47 -11.39
CA PHE A 128 -26.05 -3.98 -10.79
C PHE A 128 -26.71 -5.02 -9.88
N TYR A 129 -26.70 -6.28 -10.29
CA TYR A 129 -27.20 -7.37 -9.46
C TYR A 129 -26.42 -7.47 -8.15
N LEU A 130 -25.09 -7.44 -8.18
CA LEU A 130 -24.24 -7.48 -6.99
C LEU A 130 -24.46 -6.26 -6.10
N LEU A 131 -24.62 -5.07 -6.66
CA LEU A 131 -24.87 -3.85 -5.89
C LEU A 131 -26.16 -3.96 -5.06
N GLY A 132 -27.19 -4.63 -5.61
CA GLY A 132 -28.46 -4.83 -4.92
C GLY A 132 -28.49 -6.01 -3.95
N HIS A 133 -27.71 -7.08 -4.18
CA HIS A 133 -27.83 -8.35 -3.46
C HIS A 133 -26.63 -8.68 -2.58
N ASP A 134 -25.42 -8.24 -2.95
CA ASP A 134 -24.21 -8.38 -2.14
C ASP A 134 -23.30 -7.15 -2.30
N PRO A 135 -23.67 -6.02 -1.67
CA PRO A 135 -22.91 -4.78 -1.76
C PRO A 135 -21.48 -4.90 -1.21
N GLU A 136 -21.23 -5.86 -0.29
CA GLU A 136 -19.86 -6.11 0.18
C GLU A 136 -19.00 -6.81 -0.88
N LEU A 137 -19.56 -7.80 -1.59
CA LEU A 137 -18.87 -8.45 -2.71
C LEU A 137 -18.64 -7.45 -3.84
N TRP A 138 -19.61 -6.58 -4.11
CA TRP A 138 -19.46 -5.51 -5.08
C TRP A 138 -18.32 -4.57 -4.73
N ARG A 139 -18.23 -4.10 -3.46
CA ARG A 139 -17.10 -3.26 -2.98
C ARG A 139 -15.74 -3.95 -3.11
N MET A 140 -15.69 -5.27 -2.93
CA MET A 140 -14.44 -6.03 -3.12
C MET A 140 -14.04 -6.17 -4.58
N LEU A 141 -15.01 -6.10 -5.49
CA LEU A 141 -14.79 -6.24 -6.93
C LEU A 141 -14.58 -4.89 -7.62
N VAL A 142 -14.98 -3.78 -6.99
CA VAL A 142 -14.74 -2.43 -7.50
C VAL A 142 -13.43 -1.93 -6.91
N PRO A 143 -12.41 -1.71 -7.75
CA PRO A 143 -11.16 -1.14 -7.28
C PRO A 143 -11.41 0.28 -6.76
N CYS A 144 -10.74 0.62 -5.68
CA CYS A 144 -10.75 1.99 -5.18
C CYS A 144 -9.92 2.90 -6.10
N ASP A 145 -10.35 4.14 -6.21
CA ASP A 145 -9.68 5.13 -7.05
C ASP A 145 -8.29 5.46 -6.49
N PRO A 146 -7.21 5.23 -7.25
CA PRO A 146 -5.86 5.54 -6.79
C PRO A 146 -5.64 7.04 -6.66
N VAL A 147 -4.71 7.38 -5.77
CA VAL A 147 -4.15 8.72 -5.67
C VAL A 147 -2.99 8.83 -6.65
N ILE A 148 -3.01 9.85 -7.51
CA ILE A 148 -1.91 10.17 -8.40
C ILE A 148 -1.25 11.46 -7.94
N THR A 149 0.08 11.44 -7.87
CA THR A 149 0.90 12.63 -7.65
C THR A 149 1.83 12.84 -8.83
N VAL A 150 1.76 14.01 -9.45
CA VAL A 150 2.71 14.44 -10.48
C VAL A 150 3.70 15.39 -9.82
N ALA A 151 4.96 14.94 -9.74
CA ALA A 151 6.09 15.72 -9.24
C ALA A 151 7.04 16.09 -10.38
N ASP A 152 8.11 16.83 -10.08
CA ASP A 152 9.07 17.31 -11.09
C ASP A 152 9.75 16.15 -11.84
N ASP A 153 10.12 15.10 -11.12
CA ASP A 153 10.93 13.97 -11.61
C ASP A 153 10.18 12.62 -11.63
N VAL A 154 9.05 12.51 -10.90
CA VAL A 154 8.31 11.25 -10.76
C VAL A 154 6.79 11.45 -10.88
N VAL A 155 6.10 10.37 -11.24
CA VAL A 155 4.64 10.24 -11.11
C VAL A 155 4.36 9.07 -10.18
N PHE A 156 3.59 9.28 -9.12
CA PHE A 156 3.15 8.25 -8.19
C PHE A 156 1.72 7.82 -8.48
N PHE A 157 1.48 6.51 -8.34
CA PHE A 157 0.16 5.90 -8.28
C PHE A 157 0.06 5.15 -6.96
N GLU A 158 -0.81 5.57 -6.05
CA GLU A 158 -0.89 5.06 -4.69
C GLU A 158 -2.27 4.49 -4.38
N CYS A 159 -2.30 3.39 -3.64
CA CYS A 159 -3.54 2.74 -3.22
C CYS A 159 -3.37 1.94 -1.92
N PHE A 160 -4.51 1.53 -1.33
CA PHE A 160 -4.57 0.55 -0.25
C PHE A 160 -5.32 -0.70 -0.70
N SER A 161 -5.01 -1.82 -0.03
CA SER A 161 -5.79 -3.04 -0.16
C SER A 161 -7.20 -2.87 0.42
N ALA A 162 -8.14 -3.70 -0.04
CA ALA A 162 -9.51 -3.69 0.46
C ALA A 162 -9.62 -3.94 1.97
N ASP A 163 -8.65 -4.64 2.56
CA ASP A 163 -8.55 -4.86 4.02
C ASP A 163 -7.69 -3.82 4.73
N GLU A 164 -7.23 -2.78 4.02
CA GLU A 164 -6.45 -1.65 4.54
C GLU A 164 -5.11 -2.05 5.22
N SER A 165 -4.65 -3.26 4.97
CA SER A 165 -3.44 -3.81 5.60
C SER A 165 -2.19 -3.72 4.72
N SER A 166 -2.36 -3.46 3.44
CA SER A 166 -1.29 -3.26 2.48
C SER A 166 -1.41 -1.91 1.80
N TYR A 167 -0.30 -1.27 1.62
CA TYR A 167 -0.13 -0.06 0.83
C TYR A 167 0.64 -0.40 -0.43
N GLY A 168 0.22 0.12 -1.57
CA GLY A 168 0.91 0.02 -2.84
C GLY A 168 1.24 1.39 -3.39
N CYS A 169 2.46 1.57 -3.87
CA CYS A 169 2.89 2.77 -4.58
C CYS A 169 3.73 2.38 -5.80
N LEU A 170 3.25 2.74 -6.98
CA LEU A 170 4.05 2.68 -8.19
C LEU A 170 4.66 4.05 -8.43
N SER A 171 5.99 4.13 -8.35
CA SER A 171 6.80 5.32 -8.67
C SER A 171 7.34 5.18 -10.09
N VAL A 172 7.08 6.16 -10.93
CA VAL A 172 7.49 6.17 -12.34
C VAL A 172 8.36 7.39 -12.59
N HIS A 173 9.63 7.20 -12.95
CA HIS A 173 10.55 8.29 -13.28
C HIS A 173 10.15 8.96 -14.58
N ARG A 174 9.88 10.26 -14.52
CA ARG A 174 9.32 10.99 -15.67
C ARG A 174 10.26 10.99 -16.87
N GLU A 175 11.51 11.33 -16.67
CA GLU A 175 12.49 11.42 -17.75
C GLU A 175 12.79 10.06 -18.38
N ALA A 176 12.88 9.00 -17.57
CA ALA A 176 13.23 7.67 -18.06
C ALA A 176 12.04 6.93 -18.69
N ALA A 177 10.83 7.07 -18.11
CA ALA A 177 9.66 6.31 -18.52
C ALA A 177 8.80 7.01 -19.58
N PHE A 178 8.89 8.34 -19.67
CA PHE A 178 8.10 9.15 -20.58
C PHE A 178 9.00 9.95 -21.55
N GLY A 179 8.41 10.36 -22.67
CA GLY A 179 8.99 11.38 -23.53
C GLY A 179 8.71 12.80 -23.01
N ASN A 180 8.92 13.79 -23.85
CA ASN A 180 8.62 15.18 -23.50
C ASN A 180 7.14 15.30 -23.11
N SER A 181 6.90 15.96 -22.00
CA SER A 181 5.55 16.21 -21.50
C SER A 181 5.07 17.58 -21.92
N ASP A 182 3.84 17.62 -22.45
CA ASP A 182 3.14 18.86 -22.74
C ASP A 182 2.29 19.24 -21.52
N ASN A 183 2.21 20.54 -21.21
CA ASN A 183 1.29 21.10 -20.22
C ASN A 183 1.25 20.38 -18.87
N THR A 184 2.39 20.29 -18.17
CA THR A 184 2.48 19.66 -16.85
C THR A 184 2.10 20.63 -15.73
N ARG A 185 1.13 20.24 -14.88
CA ARG A 185 0.82 20.89 -13.61
C ARG A 185 1.05 19.90 -12.48
N PHE A 186 1.95 20.26 -11.57
CA PHE A 186 2.30 19.45 -10.42
C PHE A 186 1.22 19.46 -9.35
N GLY A 187 1.05 18.35 -8.66
CA GLY A 187 0.09 18.24 -7.57
C GLY A 187 -0.37 16.80 -7.34
N THR A 188 -1.36 16.67 -6.49
CA THR A 188 -1.94 15.37 -6.10
C THR A 188 -3.44 15.37 -6.37
N THR A 189 -3.93 14.34 -7.04
CA THR A 189 -5.35 14.15 -7.34
C THR A 189 -5.74 12.67 -7.23
N ASN A 190 -7.03 12.39 -7.20
CA ASN A 190 -7.55 11.06 -7.41
C ASN A 190 -7.91 10.87 -8.87
N VAL A 191 -7.86 9.64 -9.34
CA VAL A 191 -8.23 9.28 -10.71
C VAL A 191 -9.28 8.19 -10.69
N ASP A 192 -10.31 8.35 -11.52
CA ASP A 192 -11.30 7.30 -11.74
C ASP A 192 -10.62 6.02 -12.22
N TYR A 193 -10.73 4.96 -11.43
CA TYR A 193 -10.14 3.66 -11.74
C TYR A 193 -11.23 2.59 -11.75
N SER A 194 -11.61 2.17 -12.94
CA SER A 194 -12.65 1.16 -13.13
C SER A 194 -12.07 -0.19 -13.55
N TRP A 195 -12.86 -1.26 -13.38
CA TRP A 195 -12.53 -2.56 -13.95
C TRP A 195 -12.33 -2.52 -15.46
N ASP A 196 -13.02 -1.63 -16.12
CA ASP A 196 -12.93 -1.45 -17.56
C ASP A 196 -11.56 -0.90 -17.93
N LEU A 197 -11.08 0.11 -17.19
CA LEU A 197 -9.74 0.64 -17.34
C LEU A 197 -8.68 -0.44 -17.06
N PHE A 198 -8.83 -1.22 -15.98
CA PHE A 198 -7.92 -2.34 -15.70
C PHE A 198 -7.85 -3.35 -16.84
N ASN A 199 -9.00 -3.74 -17.39
CA ASN A 199 -9.01 -4.66 -18.52
C ASN A 199 -8.37 -4.04 -19.77
N HIS A 200 -8.56 -2.75 -19.98
CA HIS A 200 -7.93 -2.03 -21.09
C HIS A 200 -6.40 -1.95 -20.93
N PHE A 201 -5.88 -1.81 -19.71
CA PHE A 201 -4.42 -1.90 -19.48
C PHE A 201 -3.85 -3.22 -20.04
N GLN A 202 -4.60 -4.32 -19.97
CA GLN A 202 -4.14 -5.59 -20.51
C GLN A 202 -3.97 -5.57 -22.05
N ALA A 203 -4.50 -4.57 -22.73
CA ALA A 203 -4.34 -4.36 -24.19
C ALA A 203 -3.08 -3.55 -24.55
N LEU A 204 -2.34 -3.00 -23.59
CA LEU A 204 -1.08 -2.28 -23.86
C LEU A 204 -0.04 -3.22 -24.47
N ARG A 205 0.65 -2.76 -25.51
CA ARG A 205 1.65 -3.52 -26.28
C ARG A 205 2.89 -2.67 -26.51
N SER A 206 4.05 -3.32 -26.62
CA SER A 206 5.33 -2.65 -26.87
C SER A 206 5.47 -2.05 -28.28
N TYR A 207 4.73 -2.58 -29.23
CA TYR A 207 4.78 -2.16 -30.64
C TYR A 207 3.75 -1.08 -31.00
N ARG A 208 2.92 -0.67 -30.03
CA ARG A 208 1.99 0.46 -30.17
C ARG A 208 2.48 1.63 -29.35
N GLU A 209 2.59 2.77 -29.99
CA GLU A 209 2.84 4.01 -29.26
C GLU A 209 1.70 4.24 -28.27
N THR A 210 2.07 4.49 -27.02
CA THR A 210 1.13 4.71 -25.93
C THR A 210 1.39 6.08 -25.30
N ARG A 211 0.35 6.87 -25.17
CA ARG A 211 0.40 8.19 -24.50
C ARG A 211 -0.44 8.14 -23.24
N LEU A 212 0.14 8.63 -22.13
CA LEU A 212 -0.55 8.83 -20.87
C LEU A 212 -1.00 10.29 -20.79
N ARG A 213 -2.29 10.50 -20.62
CA ARG A 213 -2.89 11.82 -20.42
C ARG A 213 -3.65 11.86 -19.10
N LEU A 214 -3.36 12.88 -18.32
CA LEU A 214 -4.08 13.29 -17.12
C LEU A 214 -4.41 14.77 -17.30
N ASP A 215 -5.63 15.08 -17.71
CA ASP A 215 -6.02 16.47 -17.98
C ASP A 215 -7.52 16.68 -17.74
N PRO A 216 -7.90 17.60 -16.84
CA PRO A 216 -9.29 17.98 -16.66
C PRO A 216 -9.95 18.54 -17.94
N ALA A 217 -9.18 19.26 -18.76
CA ALA A 217 -9.68 19.89 -19.99
C ALA A 217 -9.82 18.90 -21.16
N GLY A 218 -9.04 17.83 -21.20
CA GLY A 218 -9.05 16.83 -22.27
C GLY A 218 -10.34 16.00 -22.37
N PHE A 219 -11.15 16.01 -21.33
CA PHE A 219 -12.41 15.28 -21.27
C PHE A 219 -13.58 15.99 -21.93
N THR A 220 -13.55 17.31 -21.97
CA THR A 220 -14.61 18.14 -22.57
C THR A 220 -14.72 18.00 -24.10
N VAL A 221 -13.65 17.60 -24.76
CA VAL A 221 -13.60 17.47 -26.23
C VAL A 221 -14.13 16.13 -26.73
N ALA A 222 -14.06 15.06 -25.94
CA ALA A 222 -14.51 13.72 -26.33
C ALA A 222 -16.01 13.48 -26.14
N THR A 223 -16.72 14.37 -25.47
CA THR A 223 -18.15 14.23 -25.14
C THR A 223 -19.08 15.11 -25.98
N GLN A 224 -18.63 15.68 -27.09
CA GLN A 224 -19.53 16.37 -28.05
C GLN A 224 -20.55 15.39 -28.64
N GLY A 225 -21.57 15.07 -27.86
CA GLY A 225 -22.68 14.20 -28.30
C GLY A 225 -23.45 13.47 -27.21
N ASN A 226 -22.96 13.43 -25.99
CA ASN A 226 -23.73 12.92 -24.85
C ASN A 226 -23.75 13.96 -23.74
N ALA A 227 -24.94 14.13 -23.12
CA ALA A 227 -25.15 15.03 -21.99
C ALA A 227 -24.09 14.83 -20.90
N ASP A 228 -23.68 15.92 -20.24
CA ASP A 228 -22.73 15.94 -19.12
C ASP A 228 -23.06 14.84 -18.09
N TYR A 229 -22.37 13.72 -18.19
CA TYR A 229 -22.48 12.64 -17.23
C TYR A 229 -21.53 12.92 -16.08
N ARG A 230 -22.06 13.47 -15.01
CA ARG A 230 -21.35 13.70 -13.77
C ARG A 230 -21.54 12.47 -12.89
N GLU A 231 -20.56 11.58 -12.85
CA GLU A 231 -20.55 10.47 -11.90
C GLU A 231 -20.08 11.00 -10.55
N GLU A 232 -20.98 11.11 -9.59
CA GLU A 232 -20.63 11.32 -8.19
C GLU A 232 -20.31 9.96 -7.58
N LYS A 233 -19.03 9.62 -7.47
CA LYS A 233 -18.62 8.43 -6.74
C LYS A 233 -18.60 8.72 -5.23
N ILE A 234 -18.86 7.66 -4.47
CA ILE A 234 -18.82 7.66 -3.01
C ILE A 234 -17.43 8.03 -2.53
N ASP A 235 -17.37 8.98 -1.63
CA ASP A 235 -16.22 9.54 -0.93
C ASP A 235 -15.09 8.54 -0.61
N LEU A 236 -13.83 9.02 -0.66
CA LEU A 236 -12.69 8.28 -0.10
C LEU A 236 -13.03 7.91 1.34
N PRO A 237 -12.93 6.62 1.71
CA PRO A 237 -13.17 6.23 3.09
C PRO A 237 -12.26 7.03 4.02
N ALA A 238 -12.80 7.57 5.12
CA ALA A 238 -11.99 8.31 6.11
C ALA A 238 -10.80 7.48 6.63
N GLY A 239 -10.94 6.14 6.64
CA GLY A 239 -9.87 5.21 6.90
C GLY A 239 -8.67 5.36 5.97
N TRP A 240 -8.89 5.62 4.70
CA TRP A 240 -7.79 5.77 3.72
C TRP A 240 -6.91 6.98 3.99
N LEU A 241 -7.50 8.13 4.32
CA LEU A 241 -6.74 9.32 4.69
C LEU A 241 -5.85 9.05 5.91
N ARG A 242 -6.42 8.38 6.93
CA ARG A 242 -5.67 7.93 8.10
C ARG A 242 -4.57 6.94 7.73
N GLY A 243 -4.88 6.00 6.83
CA GLY A 243 -3.91 5.05 6.29
C GLY A 243 -2.73 5.74 5.60
N PHE A 244 -2.98 6.74 4.76
CA PHE A 244 -1.92 7.52 4.11
C PHE A 244 -1.02 8.22 5.13
N MET A 245 -1.59 8.87 6.13
CA MET A 245 -0.81 9.57 7.15
C MET A 245 0.08 8.61 7.94
N GLN A 246 -0.46 7.47 8.34
CA GLN A 246 0.32 6.47 9.07
C GLN A 246 1.40 5.82 8.22
N THR A 247 1.10 5.50 6.96
CA THR A 247 2.10 4.96 6.03
C THR A 247 3.24 5.94 5.81
N GLN A 248 2.92 7.22 5.59
CA GLN A 248 3.92 8.26 5.38
C GLN A 248 4.78 8.49 6.64
N ALA A 249 4.15 8.50 7.81
CA ALA A 249 4.87 8.57 9.07
C ALA A 249 5.79 7.37 9.27
N ALA A 250 5.33 6.15 8.96
CA ALA A 250 6.16 4.95 9.02
C ALA A 250 7.35 5.01 8.04
N MET A 251 7.13 5.47 6.81
CA MET A 251 8.19 5.63 5.81
C MET A 251 9.25 6.66 6.21
N SER A 252 8.91 7.64 7.05
CA SER A 252 9.83 8.66 7.54
C SER A 252 10.70 8.19 8.72
N LEU A 253 10.43 7.00 9.28
CA LEU A 253 11.18 6.45 10.40
C LEU A 253 12.42 5.69 9.94
N PRO A 254 13.47 5.62 10.78
CA PRO A 254 14.65 4.82 10.50
C PRO A 254 14.27 3.34 10.26
N ALA A 255 14.79 2.75 9.21
CA ALA A 255 14.54 1.36 8.86
C ALA A 255 15.84 0.60 8.58
N ARG A 256 15.87 -0.69 8.89
CA ARG A 256 16.95 -1.59 8.47
C ARG A 256 16.74 -1.94 7.00
N ARG A 257 17.65 -1.52 6.15
CA ARG A 257 17.63 -1.80 4.73
C ARG A 257 18.27 -3.15 4.43
N VAL A 258 17.59 -3.99 3.67
CA VAL A 258 18.06 -5.31 3.22
C VAL A 258 17.84 -5.45 1.73
N ILE A 259 18.89 -5.78 0.99
CA ILE A 259 18.80 -6.02 -0.46
C ILE A 259 18.60 -7.52 -0.67
N LEU A 260 17.60 -7.87 -1.47
CA LEU A 260 17.29 -9.23 -1.86
C LEU A 260 17.47 -9.41 -3.36
N THR A 261 18.04 -10.53 -3.74
CA THR A 261 18.12 -10.92 -5.16
C THR A 261 16.73 -11.35 -5.67
N ARG A 262 16.53 -11.22 -6.96
CA ARG A 262 15.30 -11.67 -7.63
C ARG A 262 15.01 -13.16 -7.35
N GLU A 263 16.04 -13.99 -7.33
CA GLU A 263 15.98 -15.44 -7.11
C GLU A 263 15.53 -15.76 -5.68
N ALA A 264 15.98 -15.00 -4.68
CA ALA A 264 15.55 -15.16 -3.30
C ALA A 264 14.05 -14.82 -3.16
N VAL A 265 13.60 -13.72 -3.79
CA VAL A 265 12.18 -13.35 -3.80
C VAL A 265 11.35 -14.36 -4.58
N TYR A 266 11.84 -14.88 -5.72
CA TYR A 266 11.17 -15.96 -6.44
C TYR A 266 10.97 -17.18 -5.54
N SER A 267 12.01 -17.64 -4.85
CA SER A 267 11.96 -18.78 -3.94
C SER A 267 10.97 -18.55 -2.80
N LEU A 268 10.97 -17.33 -2.23
CA LEU A 268 10.01 -16.91 -1.22
C LEU A 268 8.56 -17.01 -1.73
N LEU A 269 8.26 -16.37 -2.88
CA LEU A 269 6.91 -16.36 -3.43
C LEU A 269 6.44 -17.74 -3.88
N ALA A 270 7.34 -18.55 -4.46
CA ALA A 270 7.04 -19.94 -4.83
C ALA A 270 6.70 -20.78 -3.61
N PHE A 271 7.42 -20.62 -2.50
CA PHE A 271 7.13 -21.30 -1.25
C PHE A 271 5.76 -20.86 -0.68
N LEU A 272 5.51 -19.55 -0.60
CA LEU A 272 4.26 -19.00 -0.09
C LEU A 272 3.03 -19.47 -0.89
N LYS A 273 3.18 -19.64 -2.19
CA LYS A 273 2.11 -20.14 -3.08
C LYS A 273 1.78 -21.61 -2.82
N ARG A 274 2.78 -22.40 -2.50
CA ARG A 274 2.64 -23.85 -2.30
C ARG A 274 2.24 -24.23 -0.85
N HIS A 275 2.68 -23.44 0.14
CA HIS A 275 2.54 -23.78 1.54
C HIS A 275 1.67 -22.76 2.28
N LYS A 276 0.52 -23.23 2.78
CA LYS A 276 -0.36 -22.41 3.65
C LYS A 276 -0.13 -22.82 5.10
N PRO A 277 0.21 -21.88 6.00
CA PRO A 277 0.42 -22.19 7.40
C PRO A 277 -0.91 -22.49 8.10
N HIS A 278 -0.97 -23.61 8.82
CA HIS A 278 -2.13 -23.97 9.65
C HIS A 278 -1.91 -23.63 11.13
N LYS A 279 -0.66 -23.44 11.55
CA LYS A 279 -0.25 -23.17 12.93
C LYS A 279 0.61 -21.90 13.00
N SER A 280 0.59 -21.21 14.14
CA SER A 280 1.58 -20.19 14.48
C SER A 280 2.89 -20.81 14.94
N PRO A 281 4.04 -20.09 14.79
CA PRO A 281 4.16 -18.74 14.24
C PRO A 281 4.01 -18.70 12.71
N ARG A 282 3.59 -17.55 12.17
CA ARG A 282 3.39 -17.37 10.71
C ARG A 282 4.24 -16.24 10.14
N ALA A 283 5.28 -15.85 10.87
CA ALA A 283 6.16 -14.78 10.46
C ALA A 283 7.07 -15.19 9.30
N LEU A 284 7.57 -14.19 8.60
CA LEU A 284 8.80 -14.26 7.83
C LEU A 284 9.89 -13.62 8.70
N ARG A 285 10.91 -14.41 9.05
CA ARG A 285 12.03 -13.98 9.88
C ARG A 285 13.23 -13.67 9.02
N PHE A 286 13.76 -12.48 9.17
CA PHE A 286 15.03 -12.06 8.61
C PHE A 286 16.13 -12.39 9.63
N GLU A 287 17.05 -13.27 9.28
CA GLU A 287 18.26 -13.53 10.04
C GLU A 287 19.34 -12.57 9.56
N LEU A 288 19.55 -11.52 10.35
CA LEU A 288 20.49 -10.46 10.06
C LEU A 288 21.71 -10.62 10.96
N VAL A 289 22.81 -11.15 10.40
CA VAL A 289 24.06 -11.36 11.12
C VAL A 289 25.14 -10.49 10.51
N ALA A 290 25.80 -9.66 11.33
CA ALA A 290 26.89 -8.80 10.89
C ALA A 290 27.98 -9.60 10.19
N GLY A 291 28.47 -9.12 9.04
CA GLY A 291 29.49 -9.79 8.24
C GLY A 291 29.02 -11.00 7.45
N ARG A 292 27.72 -11.34 7.47
CA ARG A 292 27.13 -12.41 6.65
C ARG A 292 26.02 -11.87 5.77
N ALA A 293 25.79 -12.55 4.64
CA ALA A 293 24.60 -12.28 3.84
C ALA A 293 23.31 -12.57 4.64
N PRO A 294 22.24 -11.79 4.44
CA PRO A 294 20.97 -12.05 5.14
C PRO A 294 20.38 -13.38 4.72
N ALA A 295 19.57 -13.99 5.59
CA ALA A 295 18.77 -15.16 5.26
C ALA A 295 17.30 -14.91 5.64
N LEU A 296 16.39 -15.47 4.85
CA LEU A 296 14.97 -15.43 5.12
C LEU A 296 14.55 -16.79 5.67
N VAL A 297 13.82 -16.80 6.77
CA VAL A 297 13.31 -18.05 7.38
C VAL A 297 11.79 -18.01 7.43
N LEU A 298 11.16 -19.04 6.90
CA LEU A 298 9.71 -19.16 6.82
C LEU A 298 9.18 -19.98 8.01
N GLU A 299 8.56 -19.31 8.95
CA GLU A 299 7.87 -19.95 10.08
C GLU A 299 6.47 -20.45 9.65
N PRO A 300 5.95 -21.58 10.16
CA PRO A 300 6.53 -22.46 11.19
C PRO A 300 7.43 -23.57 10.65
N TRP A 301 7.76 -23.58 9.36
CA TRP A 301 8.54 -24.66 8.73
C TRP A 301 10.04 -24.55 9.00
N GLU A 302 10.52 -23.43 9.55
CA GLU A 302 11.94 -23.12 9.75
C GLU A 302 12.76 -23.31 8.45
N GLN A 303 12.11 -23.11 7.32
CA GLN A 303 12.73 -23.25 6.00
C GLN A 303 13.54 -22.01 5.67
N PRO A 304 14.88 -22.10 5.58
CA PRO A 304 15.71 -20.99 5.18
C PRO A 304 15.69 -20.80 3.66
N ILE A 305 15.68 -19.52 3.24
CA ILE A 305 15.93 -19.10 1.87
C ILE A 305 17.20 -18.26 1.91
N PRO A 306 18.32 -18.73 1.35
CA PRO A 306 19.54 -17.96 1.31
C PRO A 306 19.39 -16.76 0.38
N VAL A 307 19.93 -15.62 0.82
CA VAL A 307 20.06 -14.43 0.01
C VAL A 307 21.53 -14.31 -0.37
N TYR A 308 21.81 -14.52 -1.64
CA TYR A 308 23.16 -14.32 -2.16
C TYR A 308 23.36 -12.81 -2.43
N GLY A 309 24.14 -12.16 -1.60
CA GLY A 309 24.36 -10.72 -1.68
C GLY A 309 25.50 -10.27 -0.78
N GLU A 310 25.66 -8.96 -0.65
CA GLU A 310 26.70 -8.39 0.19
C GLU A 310 26.48 -8.70 1.67
N PRO A 311 27.57 -8.92 2.44
CA PRO A 311 27.49 -9.06 3.88
C PRO A 311 26.86 -7.85 4.54
N LEU A 312 25.98 -8.09 5.51
CA LEU A 312 25.32 -7.03 6.26
C LEU A 312 26.30 -6.22 7.10
N ARG A 313 26.14 -4.91 7.05
CA ARG A 313 26.81 -3.98 7.97
C ARG A 313 25.87 -3.68 9.16
N GLY A 314 26.42 -3.48 10.36
CA GLY A 314 25.67 -3.10 11.56
C GLY A 314 25.42 -4.27 12.51
N SER A 315 24.48 -4.09 13.45
CA SER A 315 24.17 -5.05 14.52
C SER A 315 23.52 -6.33 14.00
N SER A 316 23.77 -7.42 14.70
CA SER A 316 23.09 -8.72 14.43
C SER A 316 21.79 -8.77 15.20
N GLU A 317 20.68 -9.00 14.49
CA GLU A 317 19.36 -9.17 15.09
C GLU A 317 18.41 -9.96 14.17
N PRO A 318 17.52 -10.80 14.71
CA PRO A 318 16.44 -11.37 13.93
C PRO A 318 15.24 -10.41 13.92
N ILE A 319 14.73 -10.08 12.72
CA ILE A 319 13.51 -9.27 12.57
C ILE A 319 12.40 -10.14 11.99
N ARG A 320 11.26 -10.18 12.68
CA ARG A 320 10.07 -10.91 12.23
C ARG A 320 9.02 -9.96 11.68
N ILE A 321 8.53 -10.26 10.48
CA ILE A 321 7.42 -9.54 9.87
C ILE A 321 6.23 -10.45 9.63
N TRP A 322 5.04 -9.86 9.61
CA TRP A 322 3.77 -10.56 9.36
C TRP A 322 3.12 -10.06 8.08
N GLY A 323 2.04 -10.72 7.66
CA GLY A 323 1.36 -10.36 6.42
C GLY A 323 2.02 -10.90 5.15
N ARG A 324 2.97 -11.84 5.27
CA ARG A 324 3.79 -12.38 4.15
C ARG A 324 2.99 -12.89 2.94
N GLN A 325 1.73 -13.32 3.11
CA GLN A 325 0.89 -13.74 1.98
C GLN A 325 0.58 -12.60 1.01
N ARG A 326 0.62 -11.36 1.48
CA ARG A 326 0.43 -10.15 0.67
C ARG A 326 1.60 -9.90 -0.28
N LEU A 327 2.78 -10.46 0.02
CA LEU A 327 3.94 -10.41 -0.86
C LEU A 327 3.68 -11.06 -2.22
N LEU A 328 2.66 -11.91 -2.34
CA LEU A 328 2.28 -12.52 -3.62
C LEU A 328 1.89 -11.48 -4.69
N ALA A 329 1.51 -10.27 -4.30
CA ALA A 329 1.30 -9.15 -5.23
C ALA A 329 2.58 -8.80 -6.03
N LEU A 330 3.77 -9.05 -5.45
CA LEU A 330 5.04 -8.82 -6.14
C LEU A 330 5.33 -9.84 -7.25
N ALA A 331 4.59 -10.95 -7.32
CA ALA A 331 4.83 -12.00 -8.31
C ALA A 331 4.72 -11.49 -9.76
N ARG A 332 3.87 -10.49 -9.99
CA ARG A 332 3.64 -9.92 -11.32
C ARG A 332 4.84 -9.12 -11.83
N VAL A 333 5.48 -8.37 -10.94
CA VAL A 333 6.64 -7.54 -11.28
C VAL A 333 7.97 -8.29 -11.14
N LEU A 334 7.97 -9.46 -10.54
CA LEU A 334 9.17 -10.27 -10.32
C LEU A 334 10.01 -10.50 -11.61
N PRO A 335 9.42 -10.79 -12.79
CA PRO A 335 10.18 -10.96 -14.02
C PRO A 335 10.87 -9.68 -14.51
N LEU A 336 10.34 -8.51 -14.12
CA LEU A 336 10.81 -7.20 -14.55
C LEU A 336 11.79 -6.58 -13.55
N ALA A 337 11.71 -6.99 -12.29
CA ALA A 337 12.56 -6.46 -11.24
C ALA A 337 14.01 -6.96 -11.40
N THR A 338 14.95 -6.06 -11.22
CA THR A 338 16.39 -6.35 -11.19
C THR A 338 16.84 -6.76 -9.80
N ARG A 339 16.25 -6.12 -8.78
CA ARG A 339 16.51 -6.36 -7.36
C ARG A 339 15.29 -5.97 -6.53
N PHE A 340 15.31 -6.40 -5.27
CA PHE A 340 14.33 -5.97 -4.27
C PHE A 340 15.07 -5.34 -3.09
N GLU A 341 14.47 -4.29 -2.56
CA GLU A 341 14.96 -3.63 -1.37
C GLU A 341 13.87 -3.68 -0.30
N VAL A 342 14.24 -4.11 0.90
CA VAL A 342 13.30 -4.25 2.00
C VAL A 342 13.70 -3.32 3.14
N HIS A 343 12.79 -2.45 3.55
CA HIS A 343 12.94 -1.57 4.70
C HIS A 343 12.17 -2.15 5.87
N LEU A 344 12.89 -2.52 6.92
CA LEU A 344 12.36 -3.18 8.13
C LEU A 344 12.41 -2.19 9.29
N LEU A 345 11.25 -1.85 9.87
CA LEU A 345 11.18 -0.96 11.02
C LEU A 345 11.39 -1.69 12.35
N GLY A 346 11.35 -3.02 12.35
CA GLY A 346 11.52 -3.85 13.53
C GLY A 346 10.55 -5.03 13.57
N THR A 347 10.69 -5.87 14.59
CA THR A 347 9.83 -7.04 14.75
C THR A 347 8.39 -6.65 15.03
N GLY A 348 7.46 -7.09 14.18
CA GLY A 348 6.03 -6.79 14.30
C GLY A 348 5.63 -5.41 13.79
N MET A 349 6.58 -4.65 13.32
CA MET A 349 6.41 -3.30 12.79
C MET A 349 6.19 -3.34 11.27
N PRO A 350 5.77 -2.23 10.66
CA PRO A 350 5.66 -2.13 9.21
C PRO A 350 6.95 -2.48 8.49
N SER A 351 6.79 -3.00 7.28
CA SER A 351 7.90 -3.23 6.35
C SER A 351 7.52 -2.77 4.96
N PHE A 352 8.49 -2.23 4.22
CA PHE A 352 8.29 -1.77 2.85
C PHE A 352 9.18 -2.56 1.91
N TRP A 353 8.59 -3.06 0.84
CA TRP A 353 9.24 -3.90 -0.16
C TRP A 353 9.25 -3.16 -1.49
N VAL A 354 10.41 -2.79 -1.95
CA VAL A 354 10.60 -2.06 -3.19
C VAL A 354 11.10 -3.01 -4.27
N ALA A 355 10.33 -3.20 -5.32
CA ALA A 355 10.76 -3.90 -6.53
C ALA A 355 11.31 -2.87 -7.52
N ASP A 356 12.61 -2.92 -7.80
CA ASP A 356 13.29 -2.02 -8.71
C ASP A 356 13.24 -2.59 -10.14
N MET A 357 12.60 -1.86 -11.04
CA MET A 357 12.45 -2.22 -12.46
C MET A 357 13.18 -1.23 -13.39
N GLY A 358 14.09 -0.40 -12.83
CA GLY A 358 14.79 0.65 -13.54
C GLY A 358 14.01 1.97 -13.53
N GLU A 359 13.31 2.28 -14.63
CA GLU A 359 12.51 3.50 -14.75
C GLU A 359 11.25 3.54 -13.87
N MET A 360 10.91 2.43 -13.25
CA MET A 360 9.76 2.28 -12.36
C MET A 360 10.13 1.49 -11.10
N GLN A 361 9.52 1.83 -9.97
CA GLN A 361 9.64 1.07 -8.73
C GLN A 361 8.24 0.83 -8.15
N LEU A 362 7.99 -0.42 -7.73
CA LEU A 362 6.78 -0.75 -6.99
C LEU A 362 7.12 -0.95 -5.51
N THR A 363 6.58 -0.10 -4.67
CA THR A 363 6.66 -0.22 -3.21
C THR A 363 5.41 -0.88 -2.67
N LEU A 364 5.57 -1.99 -1.94
CA LEU A 364 4.52 -2.65 -1.19
C LEU A 364 4.78 -2.48 0.30
N GLY A 365 3.90 -1.77 1.00
CA GLY A 365 3.96 -1.56 2.43
C GLY A 365 3.03 -2.52 3.18
N LEU A 366 3.58 -3.28 4.14
CA LEU A 366 2.83 -4.15 5.04
C LEU A 366 2.69 -3.49 6.40
N SER A 367 1.51 -3.54 7.00
CA SER A 367 1.18 -2.82 8.24
C SER A 367 1.79 -3.40 9.53
N GLY A 368 2.53 -4.50 9.45
CA GLY A 368 3.15 -5.14 10.59
C GLY A 368 2.37 -6.35 11.12
N TRP A 369 2.05 -6.38 12.41
CA TRP A 369 1.30 -7.49 13.01
C TRP A 369 0.03 -7.82 12.22
N THR A 370 -0.33 -9.10 12.15
CA THR A 370 -1.49 -9.55 11.35
C THR A 370 -2.84 -8.95 11.77
N THR A 371 -2.91 -8.36 12.94
CA THR A 371 -4.09 -7.64 13.46
C THR A 371 -4.04 -6.14 13.21
N ASN A 372 -2.93 -5.64 12.69
CA ASN A 372 -2.78 -4.23 12.34
C ASN A 372 -3.26 -4.01 10.92
N ASP A 373 -3.99 -2.95 10.72
CA ASP A 373 -4.22 -2.31 9.44
C ASP A 373 -3.70 -0.87 9.51
N TRP A 374 -3.53 -0.24 8.37
CA TRP A 374 -3.02 1.13 8.31
C TRP A 374 -3.98 2.15 8.89
N THR A 375 -5.24 1.80 9.07
CA THR A 375 -6.28 2.71 9.56
C THR A 375 -6.41 2.70 11.07
N ARG A 376 -5.94 1.63 11.74
CA ARG A 376 -6.04 1.44 13.20
C ARG A 376 -4.68 1.52 13.92
N GLY A 377 -3.61 1.77 13.19
CA GLY A 377 -2.22 1.60 13.60
C GLY A 377 -1.82 2.31 14.89
N SER A 378 -1.89 1.61 16.00
CA SER A 378 -1.38 2.06 17.30
C SER A 378 0.10 1.80 17.51
N ALA A 379 0.73 0.98 16.63
CA ALA A 379 2.11 0.56 16.80
C ALA A 379 3.13 1.65 16.42
N LEU A 380 2.76 2.60 15.56
CA LEU A 380 3.66 3.66 15.10
C LEU A 380 4.01 4.68 16.18
N ASP A 381 3.11 4.91 17.15
CA ASP A 381 3.38 5.78 18.29
C ASP A 381 4.60 5.31 19.13
N LEU A 382 4.94 4.00 19.02
CA LEU A 382 6.11 3.43 19.69
C LEU A 382 7.43 3.74 18.99
N LEU A 383 7.37 4.07 17.71
CA LEU A 383 8.53 4.41 16.89
C LEU A 383 8.65 5.91 16.63
N ALA A 384 7.69 6.71 17.10
CA ALA A 384 7.76 8.16 16.94
C ALA A 384 9.12 8.69 17.45
N PRO A 385 9.75 9.61 16.72
CA PRO A 385 11.00 10.21 17.16
C PRO A 385 10.85 10.80 18.57
N PRO A 386 11.81 10.57 19.46
CA PRO A 386 11.70 11.03 20.85
C PRO A 386 11.80 12.56 21.00
N ALA A 387 12.31 13.26 20.00
CA ALA A 387 12.40 14.71 19.99
C ALA A 387 11.02 15.35 19.76
N GLN A 388 10.77 16.45 20.45
CA GLN A 388 9.56 17.26 20.28
C GLN A 388 9.94 18.62 19.69
N PRO A 389 9.89 18.79 18.36
CA PRO A 389 10.22 20.05 17.71
C PRO A 389 9.18 21.12 18.03
N SER A 390 9.63 22.37 18.17
CA SER A 390 8.72 23.50 18.32
C SER A 390 7.90 23.72 17.03
N ALA A 391 6.72 24.34 17.17
CA ALA A 391 5.89 24.69 16.02
C ALA A 391 6.64 25.58 15.00
N GLU A 392 7.51 26.46 15.48
CA GLU A 392 8.36 27.30 14.65
C GLU A 392 9.37 26.47 13.83
N PHE A 393 10.00 25.48 14.47
CA PHE A 393 10.93 24.57 13.78
C PHE A 393 10.22 23.74 12.72
N ILE A 394 9.05 23.17 13.04
CA ILE A 394 8.21 22.45 12.07
C ILE A 394 7.85 23.36 10.88
N GLY A 395 7.45 24.61 11.15
CA GLY A 395 7.16 25.59 10.11
C GLY A 395 8.37 25.94 9.23
N ARG A 396 9.59 25.93 9.81
CA ARG A 396 10.84 26.11 9.05
C ARG A 396 11.09 24.94 8.10
N VAL A 397 11.00 23.69 8.60
CA VAL A 397 11.14 22.49 7.78
C VAL A 397 10.09 22.46 6.67
N ALA A 398 8.84 22.79 6.97
CA ALA A 398 7.77 22.86 5.98
C ALA A 398 8.10 23.85 4.84
N ARG A 399 8.56 25.07 5.17
CA ARG A 399 8.96 26.06 4.16
C ARG A 399 10.12 25.59 3.28
N ILE A 400 11.13 24.93 3.87
CA ILE A 400 12.25 24.36 3.12
C ILE A 400 11.72 23.33 2.13
N MET A 401 10.85 22.43 2.59
CA MET A 401 10.29 21.38 1.76
C MET A 401 9.35 21.91 0.66
N GLN A 402 8.56 22.94 0.94
CA GLN A 402 7.72 23.62 -0.06
C GLN A 402 8.56 24.24 -1.18
N ASN A 403 9.69 24.89 -0.82
CA ASN A 403 10.56 25.54 -1.79
C ASN A 403 11.37 24.51 -2.61
N LYS A 404 11.95 23.50 -1.96
CA LYS A 404 12.80 22.49 -2.62
C LYS A 404 11.97 21.40 -3.33
N ARG A 405 10.71 21.22 -2.94
CA ARG A 405 9.79 20.16 -3.35
C ARG A 405 10.28 18.74 -3.03
N ALA A 406 11.53 18.42 -3.31
CA ALA A 406 12.19 17.17 -2.96
C ALA A 406 13.62 17.43 -2.47
N ALA A 407 14.02 16.75 -1.39
CA ALA A 407 15.39 16.85 -0.87
C ALA A 407 15.75 15.61 -0.01
N PRO A 408 17.02 15.16 -0.01
CA PRO A 408 17.51 14.17 0.92
C PRO A 408 17.55 14.71 2.36
N PHE A 409 17.52 13.81 3.34
CA PHE A 409 17.53 14.18 4.77
C PHE A 409 18.70 15.13 5.14
N ALA A 410 19.91 14.81 4.67
CA ALA A 410 21.10 15.58 4.99
C ALA A 410 20.98 17.06 4.57
N ASP A 411 20.42 17.31 3.38
CA ASP A 411 20.22 18.66 2.87
C ASP A 411 19.17 19.42 3.69
N ILE A 412 18.10 18.73 4.12
CA ILE A 412 17.05 19.35 4.94
C ILE A 412 17.64 19.71 6.31
N ASP A 413 18.35 18.78 6.92
CA ASP A 413 18.96 18.98 8.25
C ASP A 413 19.97 20.12 8.25
N LEU A 414 20.85 20.16 7.24
CA LEU A 414 21.81 21.26 7.10
C LEU A 414 21.12 22.62 7.00
N ASN A 415 20.04 22.73 6.22
CA ASN A 415 19.27 23.97 6.08
C ASN A 415 18.44 24.33 7.34
N CYS A 416 18.25 23.36 8.25
CA CYS A 416 17.56 23.55 9.52
C CYS A 416 18.51 23.87 10.69
N GLY A 417 19.84 23.86 10.45
CA GLY A 417 20.86 24.18 11.47
C GLY A 417 21.52 22.95 12.10
N GLY A 418 21.50 21.78 11.43
CA GLY A 418 22.23 20.58 11.85
C GLY A 418 21.70 19.95 13.14
N GLN A 419 20.39 19.82 13.28
CA GLN A 419 19.73 19.22 14.43
C GLN A 419 18.96 17.95 14.01
N PRO A 420 19.64 16.83 13.70
CA PRO A 420 19.05 15.68 13.02
C PRO A 420 17.85 15.08 13.76
N ALA A 421 17.86 15.04 15.08
CA ALA A 421 16.74 14.54 15.87
C ALA A 421 15.49 15.43 15.74
N GLN A 422 15.66 16.75 15.77
CA GLN A 422 14.57 17.71 15.61
C GLN A 422 14.06 17.70 14.18
N THR A 423 14.96 17.63 13.20
CA THR A 423 14.63 17.55 11.78
C THR A 423 13.83 16.28 11.46
N ALA A 424 14.26 15.11 11.95
CA ALA A 424 13.53 13.86 11.77
C ALA A 424 12.15 13.88 12.43
N ALA A 425 12.04 14.43 13.63
CA ALA A 425 10.77 14.57 14.34
C ALA A 425 9.81 15.53 13.59
N ALA A 426 10.33 16.63 13.06
CA ALA A 426 9.53 17.57 12.27
C ALA A 426 9.04 16.95 10.95
N LEU A 427 9.91 16.20 10.24
CA LEU A 427 9.54 15.47 9.02
C LEU A 427 8.47 14.42 9.30
N ASN A 428 8.64 13.64 10.39
CA ASN A 428 7.64 12.67 10.81
C ASN A 428 6.30 13.34 11.16
N HIS A 429 6.32 14.48 11.87
CA HIS A 429 5.12 15.25 12.15
C HIS A 429 4.40 15.72 10.88
N LEU A 430 5.14 16.27 9.90
CA LEU A 430 4.57 16.70 8.62
C LEU A 430 4.00 15.51 7.83
N ALA A 431 4.65 14.35 7.86
CA ALA A 431 4.16 13.13 7.28
C ALA A 431 2.84 12.67 7.92
N HIS A 432 2.75 12.72 9.26
CA HIS A 432 1.53 12.47 10.02
C HIS A 432 0.38 13.46 9.69
N LYS A 433 0.71 14.64 9.21
CA LYS A 433 -0.28 15.63 8.76
C LYS A 433 -0.63 15.51 7.28
N GLY A 434 -0.12 14.48 6.59
CA GLY A 434 -0.37 14.24 5.18
C GLY A 434 0.26 15.26 4.23
N GLN A 435 1.28 16.00 4.69
CA GLN A 435 1.92 17.08 3.93
C GLN A 435 3.21 16.65 3.24
N LEU A 436 3.73 15.48 3.60
CA LEU A 436 5.04 15.02 3.16
C LEU A 436 5.07 13.51 3.00
N ILE A 437 5.82 13.02 2.02
CA ILE A 437 6.13 11.60 1.83
C ILE A 437 7.64 11.40 1.78
N HIS A 438 8.14 10.31 2.38
CA HIS A 438 9.48 9.81 2.14
C HIS A 438 9.45 8.84 0.97
N ASP A 439 10.04 9.24 -0.14
CA ASP A 439 10.20 8.41 -1.33
C ASP A 439 11.36 7.44 -1.10
N LEU A 440 11.05 6.25 -0.60
CA LEU A 440 12.03 5.24 -0.23
C LEU A 440 12.96 4.83 -1.39
N PRO A 441 12.45 4.57 -2.62
CA PRO A 441 13.30 4.24 -3.75
C PRO A 441 14.36 5.30 -4.07
N ASN A 442 14.01 6.57 -3.97
CA ASN A 442 14.88 7.69 -4.33
C ASN A 442 15.59 8.30 -3.11
N VAL A 443 15.29 7.82 -1.90
CA VAL A 443 15.88 8.28 -0.62
C VAL A 443 15.74 9.79 -0.42
N VAL A 444 14.59 10.36 -0.80
CA VAL A 444 14.28 11.79 -0.66
C VAL A 444 12.93 12.00 0.01
N TYR A 445 12.85 13.06 0.78
CA TYR A 445 11.57 13.57 1.27
C TYR A 445 10.96 14.47 0.21
N ARG A 446 9.64 14.33 -0.02
CA ARG A 446 8.90 15.14 -0.99
C ARG A 446 7.78 15.88 -0.34
N TRP A 447 7.64 17.16 -0.66
CA TRP A 447 6.44 17.92 -0.32
C TRP A 447 5.29 17.40 -1.18
N ARG A 448 4.40 16.69 -0.54
CA ARG A 448 3.25 16.06 -1.19
C ARG A 448 2.04 16.11 -0.27
N GLN A 449 1.09 16.92 -0.62
CA GLN A 449 -0.13 17.10 0.14
C GLN A 449 -1.18 16.11 -0.34
N ILE A 450 -1.56 15.16 0.54
CA ILE A 450 -2.66 14.24 0.25
C ILE A 450 -3.98 15.01 0.18
N MET A 451 -4.08 16.10 0.96
CA MET A 451 -5.17 17.07 0.94
C MET A 451 -4.57 18.49 0.96
N PRO A 452 -5.27 19.49 0.41
CA PRO A 452 -4.79 20.88 0.39
C PRO A 452 -4.51 21.46 1.77
N MET A 453 -5.13 20.92 2.81
CA MET A 453 -4.94 21.30 4.21
C MET A 453 -4.22 20.21 5.00
N ALA A 454 -3.61 20.59 6.11
CA ALA A 454 -3.08 19.61 7.06
C ALA A 454 -4.24 18.85 7.72
N LEU A 455 -4.16 17.53 7.72
CA LEU A 455 -5.19 16.68 8.30
C LEU A 455 -5.06 16.62 9.82
N GLY A 456 -6.19 16.71 10.51
CA GLY A 456 -6.31 16.61 11.96
C GLY A 456 -7.42 15.65 12.38
N GLU A 457 -7.67 15.56 13.69
CA GLU A 457 -8.72 14.69 14.24
C GLU A 457 -10.12 15.08 13.76
N ALA A 458 -10.35 16.37 13.51
CA ALA A 458 -11.63 16.87 13.03
C ALA A 458 -11.99 16.32 11.64
N GLU A 459 -10.99 16.14 10.77
CA GLU A 459 -11.17 15.66 9.40
C GLU A 459 -11.27 14.14 9.33
N LEU A 460 -10.58 13.43 10.21
CA LEU A 460 -10.43 11.98 10.18
C LEU A 460 -11.53 11.24 10.94
N GLY A 461 -12.33 11.99 11.69
CA GLY A 461 -13.31 11.42 12.61
C GLY A 461 -12.67 10.78 13.85
N PRO A 462 -13.47 10.39 14.82
CA PRO A 462 -12.97 9.79 16.05
C PRO A 462 -12.30 8.44 15.74
N GLU A 463 -11.14 8.21 16.37
CA GLU A 463 -10.56 6.87 16.45
C GLU A 463 -11.56 5.92 17.16
N ASN A 464 -11.32 4.62 17.02
CA ASN A 464 -12.05 3.63 17.81
C ASN A 464 -11.91 3.98 19.31
N GLU A 465 -13.04 4.22 20.00
CA GLU A 465 -13.08 4.68 21.39
C GLU A 465 -12.27 3.77 22.34
N GLU A 466 -12.30 2.45 22.11
CA GLU A 466 -11.53 1.51 22.93
C GLU A 466 -10.02 1.65 22.69
N LEU A 467 -9.61 1.97 21.48
CA LEU A 467 -8.22 2.20 21.14
C LEU A 467 -7.71 3.51 21.74
N THR A 468 -8.45 4.59 21.59
CA THR A 468 -8.12 5.91 22.18
C THR A 468 -8.03 5.81 23.70
N ALA A 469 -9.01 5.20 24.33
CA ALA A 469 -9.00 4.99 25.78
C ALA A 469 -7.85 4.07 26.23
N SER A 470 -7.44 3.08 25.42
CA SER A 470 -6.27 2.24 25.75
C SER A 470 -4.96 3.04 25.70
N LYS A 471 -4.83 3.96 24.74
CA LYS A 471 -3.69 4.88 24.66
C LYS A 471 -3.62 5.80 25.89
N GLU A 472 -4.75 6.33 26.33
CA GLU A 472 -4.80 7.14 27.56
C GLU A 472 -4.39 6.34 28.81
N ILE A 473 -4.84 5.09 28.93
CA ILE A 473 -4.43 4.20 30.03
C ILE A 473 -2.91 4.03 30.05
N LEU A 474 -2.30 3.85 28.87
CA LEU A 474 -0.85 3.70 28.72
C LEU A 474 -0.10 5.00 29.01
N LEU A 475 -0.57 6.13 28.49
CA LEU A 475 0.02 7.45 28.72
C LEU A 475 0.00 7.83 30.21
N ARG A 476 -1.12 7.56 30.89
CA ARG A 476 -1.28 7.82 32.33
C ARG A 476 -0.60 6.76 33.20
N LYS A 477 0.13 5.80 32.60
CA LYS A 477 0.79 4.68 33.32
C LYS A 477 -0.15 3.90 34.24
N LYS A 478 -1.43 3.79 33.87
CA LYS A 478 -2.45 3.06 34.65
C LYS A 478 -2.55 1.59 34.27
N ALA A 479 -1.62 1.04 33.52
CA ALA A 479 -1.51 -0.37 33.21
C ALA A 479 -0.15 -0.89 33.64
N ARG A 480 -0.11 -2.13 34.14
CA ARG A 480 1.11 -2.87 34.48
C ARG A 480 0.93 -4.35 34.21
N ILE A 481 2.03 -5.02 33.90
CA ILE A 481 2.11 -6.46 33.83
C ILE A 481 2.61 -6.97 35.18
N ASP A 482 1.87 -7.90 35.79
CA ASP A 482 2.22 -8.52 37.07
C ASP A 482 2.88 -9.88 36.87
N GLY A 483 2.59 -10.56 35.76
CA GLY A 483 3.15 -11.87 35.45
C GLY A 483 3.10 -12.24 33.99
N ARG A 484 4.06 -13.09 33.58
CA ARG A 484 4.14 -13.68 32.23
C ARG A 484 4.38 -15.17 32.37
N THR A 485 3.58 -15.97 31.64
CA THR A 485 3.74 -17.44 31.57
C THR A 485 3.72 -17.86 30.09
N GLU A 486 4.63 -18.70 29.69
CA GLU A 486 4.64 -19.22 28.33
C GLU A 486 3.50 -20.22 28.12
N ALA A 487 2.82 -20.11 26.99
CA ALA A 487 1.77 -21.04 26.60
C ALA A 487 2.34 -22.20 25.75
N PRO A 488 1.77 -23.42 25.84
CA PRO A 488 2.29 -24.62 25.16
C PRO A 488 2.47 -24.50 23.65
N ASN A 489 1.82 -23.50 23.02
CA ASN A 489 1.85 -23.30 21.57
C ASN A 489 2.74 -22.10 21.15
N GLY A 490 3.70 -21.69 21.95
CA GLY A 490 4.65 -20.61 21.65
C GLY A 490 4.09 -19.21 21.86
N GLY A 491 2.87 -19.06 22.35
CA GLY A 491 2.31 -17.80 22.82
C GLY A 491 2.68 -17.52 24.27
N ALA A 492 2.18 -16.41 24.83
CA ALA A 492 2.35 -16.06 26.23
C ALA A 492 1.05 -15.57 26.86
N ILE A 493 0.85 -15.96 28.11
CA ILE A 493 -0.23 -15.46 28.96
C ILE A 493 0.36 -14.33 29.81
N PHE A 494 -0.23 -13.17 29.70
CA PHE A 494 0.09 -11.99 30.51
C PHE A 494 -1.04 -11.77 31.51
N THR A 495 -0.68 -11.58 32.76
CA THR A 495 -1.58 -11.15 33.82
C THR A 495 -1.14 -9.78 34.30
N GLY A 496 -2.08 -8.92 34.60
CA GLY A 496 -1.79 -7.57 35.03
C GLY A 496 -3.01 -6.77 35.42
N VAL A 497 -2.82 -5.51 35.62
CA VAL A 497 -3.87 -4.57 36.00
C VAL A 497 -3.89 -3.44 34.97
N ALA A 498 -5.07 -3.10 34.50
CA ALA A 498 -5.31 -1.93 33.67
C ALA A 498 -6.46 -1.11 34.27
N GLU A 499 -6.20 0.15 34.60
CA GLU A 499 -7.15 1.07 35.24
C GLU A 499 -7.88 0.46 36.46
N GLY A 500 -7.07 -0.19 37.33
CA GLY A 500 -7.55 -0.84 38.54
C GLY A 500 -8.28 -2.18 38.35
N LYS A 501 -8.45 -2.66 37.09
CA LYS A 501 -9.11 -3.93 36.80
C LYS A 501 -8.10 -5.03 36.52
N PRO A 502 -8.27 -6.23 37.10
CA PRO A 502 -7.43 -7.37 36.80
C PRO A 502 -7.69 -7.85 35.36
N VAL A 503 -6.64 -8.05 34.60
CA VAL A 503 -6.72 -8.45 33.19
C VAL A 503 -5.82 -9.65 32.93
N GLU A 504 -6.35 -10.66 32.25
CA GLU A 504 -5.58 -11.79 31.73
C GLU A 504 -5.67 -11.80 30.20
N LEU A 505 -4.55 -12.01 29.55
CA LEU A 505 -4.43 -11.89 28.11
C LEU A 505 -3.52 -13.01 27.56
N LEU A 506 -4.04 -13.87 26.70
CA LEU A 506 -3.25 -14.81 25.90
C LEU A 506 -2.94 -14.19 24.55
N ILE A 507 -1.68 -13.95 24.30
CA ILE A 507 -1.16 -13.48 23.00
C ILE A 507 -0.44 -14.64 22.33
N ASP A 508 -0.71 -14.88 21.03
CA ASP A 508 0.06 -15.84 20.24
C ASP A 508 1.41 -15.26 19.79
N THR A 509 2.17 -16.08 19.09
CA THR A 509 3.47 -15.67 18.51
C THR A 509 3.36 -14.53 17.51
N ASP A 510 2.19 -14.40 16.89
CA ASP A 510 1.89 -13.35 15.90
C ASP A 510 1.38 -12.05 16.54
N GLY A 511 1.35 -11.96 17.88
CA GLY A 511 0.87 -10.78 18.59
C GLY A 511 -0.65 -10.65 18.63
N ARG A 512 -1.41 -11.70 18.25
CA ARG A 512 -2.87 -11.71 18.29
C ARG A 512 -3.38 -12.08 19.68
N ILE A 513 -4.45 -11.41 20.09
CA ILE A 513 -5.22 -11.80 21.26
C ILE A 513 -6.03 -13.07 20.91
N LYS A 514 -5.67 -14.18 21.52
CA LYS A 514 -6.41 -15.44 21.39
C LYS A 514 -7.51 -15.60 22.44
N ARG A 515 -7.24 -15.15 23.63
CA ARG A 515 -8.15 -15.16 24.75
C ARG A 515 -7.86 -13.98 25.65
N GLY A 516 -8.89 -13.42 26.22
CA GLY A 516 -8.78 -12.36 27.22
C GLY A 516 -9.81 -12.57 28.31
N LYS A 517 -9.50 -12.08 29.49
CA LYS A 517 -10.44 -11.94 30.60
C LYS A 517 -10.32 -10.53 31.15
N CYS A 518 -11.44 -9.86 31.25
CA CYS A 518 -11.55 -8.52 31.83
C CYS A 518 -12.92 -8.37 32.46
N PRO A 519 -13.04 -7.85 33.68
CA PRO A 519 -14.32 -7.64 34.34
C PRO A 519 -15.07 -6.40 33.86
N CYS A 520 -14.59 -5.69 32.83
CA CYS A 520 -15.27 -4.49 32.33
C CYS A 520 -16.58 -4.82 31.59
N PRO A 521 -17.57 -3.90 31.60
CA PRO A 521 -18.87 -4.11 30.96
C PRO A 521 -18.77 -4.47 29.48
N GLN A 522 -17.86 -3.84 28.73
CA GLN A 522 -17.64 -4.11 27.30
C GLN A 522 -17.25 -5.57 27.08
N HIS A 523 -16.24 -6.05 27.80
CA HIS A 523 -15.75 -7.42 27.66
C HIS A 523 -16.76 -8.44 28.22
N TYR A 524 -17.43 -8.13 29.34
CA TYR A 524 -18.44 -8.99 29.92
C TYR A 524 -19.62 -9.23 28.97
N LYS A 525 -20.08 -8.16 28.29
CA LYS A 525 -21.23 -8.22 27.38
C LYS A 525 -20.90 -8.84 26.01
N PHE A 526 -19.75 -8.53 25.46
CA PHE A 526 -19.43 -8.84 24.06
C PHE A 526 -18.20 -9.79 23.90
N GLY A 527 -17.46 -10.06 24.95
CA GLY A 527 -16.24 -10.85 24.86
C GLY A 527 -15.23 -10.23 23.89
N LEU A 528 -14.75 -11.04 22.94
CA LEU A 528 -13.91 -10.60 21.84
C LEU A 528 -14.67 -10.47 20.51
N HIS A 529 -15.99 -10.64 20.48
CA HIS A 529 -16.77 -10.64 19.24
C HIS A 529 -16.80 -9.27 18.55
N THR A 530 -16.80 -8.19 19.32
CA THR A 530 -16.76 -6.82 18.82
C THR A 530 -15.36 -6.21 18.87
N GLY A 531 -14.35 -7.02 19.18
CA GLY A 531 -12.97 -6.59 19.40
C GLY A 531 -12.59 -6.54 20.88
N PRO A 532 -11.29 -6.43 21.17
CA PRO A 532 -10.79 -6.35 22.54
C PRO A 532 -11.16 -5.01 23.19
N CYS A 533 -11.49 -5.03 24.48
CA CYS A 533 -11.74 -3.81 25.26
C CYS A 533 -10.43 -3.04 25.53
N ARG A 534 -10.53 -1.76 25.92
CA ARG A 534 -9.42 -0.86 26.24
C ARG A 534 -8.39 -1.43 27.20
N HIS A 535 -8.82 -2.22 28.18
CA HIS A 535 -7.93 -2.80 29.19
C HIS A 535 -7.08 -3.94 28.59
N LEU A 536 -7.69 -4.81 27.75
CA LEU A 536 -6.96 -5.84 27.00
C LEU A 536 -6.01 -5.23 25.98
N LEU A 537 -6.41 -4.15 25.29
CA LEU A 537 -5.57 -3.41 24.37
C LEU A 537 -4.38 -2.75 25.09
N ALA A 538 -4.61 -2.14 26.25
CA ALA A 538 -3.56 -1.53 27.05
C ALA A 538 -2.54 -2.58 27.54
N LEU A 539 -2.99 -3.72 28.06
CA LEU A 539 -2.10 -4.78 28.49
C LEU A 539 -1.31 -5.39 27.31
N ARG A 540 -1.97 -5.56 26.16
CA ARG A 540 -1.31 -5.98 24.92
C ARG A 540 -0.23 -4.98 24.49
N GLY A 541 -0.51 -3.69 24.56
CA GLY A 541 0.44 -2.62 24.24
C GLY A 541 1.71 -2.72 25.10
N LEU A 542 1.57 -2.97 26.41
CA LEU A 542 2.70 -3.20 27.30
C LEU A 542 3.48 -4.48 26.96
N ALA A 543 2.76 -5.60 26.73
CA ALA A 543 3.37 -6.88 26.41
C ALA A 543 4.19 -6.83 25.10
N LEU A 544 3.72 -6.07 24.12
CA LEU A 544 4.46 -5.85 22.87
C LEU A 544 5.67 -4.90 23.08
N ARG A 545 5.54 -3.89 23.94
CA ARG A 545 6.66 -3.01 24.32
C ARG A 545 7.78 -3.77 25.03
N GLU A 546 7.46 -4.65 25.97
CA GLU A 546 8.47 -5.48 26.65
C GLU A 546 9.26 -6.34 25.68
N LYS A 547 8.61 -6.87 24.64
CA LYS A 547 9.29 -7.63 23.57
C LYS A 547 10.23 -6.74 22.71
N GLN A 548 9.93 -5.47 22.57
CA GLN A 548 10.71 -4.52 21.78
C GLN A 548 11.82 -3.84 22.61
N SER A 549 11.57 -3.57 23.90
CA SER A 549 12.49 -2.84 24.76
C SER A 549 13.80 -3.56 25.05
N ALA A 550 13.86 -4.88 24.84
CA ALA A 550 15.10 -5.64 25.00
C ALA A 550 16.15 -5.32 23.89
N ALA A 551 15.76 -4.71 22.77
CA ALA A 551 16.65 -4.50 21.62
C ALA A 551 16.90 -3.03 21.21
N GLU A 552 15.95 -2.09 21.38
CA GLU A 552 16.02 -0.84 20.61
C GLU A 552 15.60 0.47 21.31
N SER A 553 15.24 0.46 22.58
CA SER A 553 14.57 1.61 23.22
C SER A 553 15.49 2.71 23.75
N SER A 554 16.80 2.67 23.45
CA SER A 554 17.66 3.79 23.84
C SER A 554 17.67 4.86 22.76
N LEU A 555 17.59 6.14 23.18
CA LEU A 555 17.88 7.30 22.33
C LEU A 555 19.15 7.08 21.49
N ALA A 556 20.16 6.41 22.05
CA ALA A 556 21.41 6.05 21.37
C ALA A 556 21.19 5.07 20.19
N GLY A 557 20.34 4.06 20.34
CA GLY A 557 20.01 3.14 19.24
C GLY A 557 19.28 3.86 18.10
N TRP A 558 18.35 4.73 18.41
CA TRP A 558 17.64 5.53 17.43
C TRP A 558 18.58 6.50 16.68
N TYR A 559 19.50 7.17 17.38
CA TYR A 559 20.53 8.02 16.78
C TYR A 559 21.50 7.23 15.92
N GLN A 560 21.85 6.02 16.31
CA GLN A 560 22.74 5.17 15.52
C GLN A 560 22.05 4.70 14.23
N GLN A 561 20.76 4.37 14.28
CA GLN A 561 19.96 4.05 13.10
C GLN A 561 19.84 5.25 12.16
N LEU A 562 19.60 6.45 12.68
CA LEU A 562 19.59 7.70 11.90
C LEU A 562 20.94 7.94 11.20
N LYS A 563 22.07 7.78 11.90
CA LYS A 563 23.41 7.91 11.29
C LYS A 563 23.62 6.90 10.17
N ASN A 564 23.18 5.66 10.34
CA ASN A 564 23.26 4.64 9.29
C ASN A 564 22.35 4.94 8.09
N PHE A 565 21.25 5.66 8.33
CA PHE A 565 20.31 6.09 7.30
C PHE A 565 20.83 7.29 6.50
N THR A 566 21.64 8.16 7.13
CA THR A 566 22.23 9.33 6.48
C THR A 566 23.58 9.04 5.83
N ALA A 567 24.22 7.91 6.13
CA ALA A 567 25.53 7.51 5.61
C ALA A 567 25.46 6.61 4.36
N ASN A 568 24.28 6.25 3.91
CA ASN A 568 23.99 5.55 2.66
C ASN A 568 23.22 6.45 1.71
#